data_0caf74bbdf2ebb168d26f2a114da38a9
#
_entry.id   0caf74bbdf2ebb168d26f2a114da38a9
#
_cell.length_a   1.000
_cell.length_b   1.000
_cell.length_c   1.000
_cell.angle_alpha   90.00
_cell.angle_beta   90.00
_cell.angle_gamma   90.00
#
_symmetry.space_group_name_H-M   'P 1'
#
loop_
_entity.id
_entity.type
_entity.pdbx_description
1 polymer ?
#
loop_
_entity_poly.entity_id
_entity_poly.type
_entity_poly.pdbx_seq_one_letter_code
_entity_poly.pdbx_strand_id
1 'polypeptide(L)'
;MELKPVTPTAKAPAQNFTGDAYVNQVKTPDEPSRLIVGYVRFTPGARTNWHSHALGQTLHCTDGIGLVATRDGAVIRMRPGDTVWTPPAEEHWHGATTGNMMCHFAMLEGDGTSDGTTWLEPVPDDQYQTANKQ
;
A
#
# COMPACT_ATOMS: atom_id res chain seq x y z
N MET A 1 15.41 -14.82 20.03
CA MET A 1 14.92 -13.42 20.12
C MET A 1 16.02 -12.50 19.66
N GLU A 2 15.74 -11.57 18.75
CA GLU A 2 16.74 -10.63 18.24
C GLU A 2 16.11 -9.28 17.92
N LEU A 3 16.89 -8.22 18.09
CA LEU A 3 16.52 -6.90 17.65
C LEU A 3 16.91 -6.77 16.16
N LYS A 4 15.92 -6.57 15.29
CA LYS A 4 16.21 -6.28 13.88
C LYS A 4 16.59 -4.81 13.73
N PRO A 5 17.66 -4.50 12.98
CA PRO A 5 18.04 -3.11 12.76
C PRO A 5 17.00 -2.39 11.91
N VAL A 6 16.94 -1.07 12.08
CA VAL A 6 16.11 -0.23 11.21
C VAL A 6 16.69 -0.30 9.79
N THR A 7 15.84 -0.62 8.81
CA THR A 7 16.26 -0.65 7.41
C THR A 7 16.35 0.77 6.85
N PRO A 8 17.25 1.02 5.88
CA PRO A 8 17.28 2.30 5.18
C PRO A 8 15.93 2.58 4.49
N THR A 9 15.48 3.83 4.56
CA THR A 9 14.31 4.27 3.82
C THR A 9 14.62 4.27 2.33
N ALA A 10 13.79 3.63 1.53
CA ALA A 10 13.89 3.60 0.08
C ALA A 10 12.76 4.39 -0.55
N LYS A 11 13.06 5.16 -1.60
CA LYS A 11 12.01 5.78 -2.41
C LYS A 11 11.31 4.70 -3.22
N ALA A 12 9.99 4.70 -3.20
CA ALA A 12 9.19 3.75 -3.97
C ALA A 12 9.42 3.95 -5.48
N PRO A 13 9.52 2.85 -6.26
CA PRO A 13 9.88 2.97 -7.68
C PRO A 13 8.78 3.63 -8.50
N ALA A 14 9.16 4.55 -9.38
CA ALA A 14 8.24 5.28 -10.25
C ALA A 14 7.47 4.37 -11.20
N GLN A 15 7.97 3.17 -11.49
CA GLN A 15 7.25 2.19 -12.30
C GLN A 15 5.98 1.65 -11.63
N ASN A 16 5.89 1.72 -10.28
CA ASN A 16 4.78 1.18 -9.50
C ASN A 16 4.01 2.25 -8.71
N PHE A 17 4.49 3.49 -8.70
CA PHE A 17 3.91 4.59 -7.93
C PHE A 17 3.86 5.86 -8.76
N THR A 18 2.81 6.64 -8.57
CA THR A 18 2.72 8.04 -9.04
C THR A 18 2.95 8.94 -7.83
N GLY A 19 3.79 9.98 -8.00
CA GLY A 19 4.18 10.86 -6.90
C GLY A 19 5.27 10.22 -6.03
N ASP A 20 5.55 10.85 -4.90
CA ASP A 20 6.64 10.45 -4.02
C ASP A 20 6.12 9.65 -2.83
N ALA A 21 6.61 8.43 -2.70
CA ALA A 21 6.36 7.58 -1.54
C ALA A 21 7.67 6.96 -1.06
N TYR A 22 7.72 6.62 0.22
CA TYR A 22 8.94 6.11 0.87
C TYR A 22 8.59 4.87 1.67
N VAL A 23 9.42 3.84 1.56
CA VAL A 23 9.18 2.52 2.15
C VAL A 23 10.32 2.15 3.08
N ASN A 24 9.94 1.66 4.27
CA ASN A 24 10.85 0.92 5.15
C ASN A 24 10.32 -0.50 5.28
N GLN A 25 11.20 -1.49 5.07
CA GLN A 25 10.86 -2.88 5.33
C GLN A 25 10.95 -3.14 6.82
N VAL A 26 9.82 -3.58 7.41
CA VAL A 26 9.72 -3.88 8.85
C VAL A 26 9.94 -5.37 9.09
N LYS A 27 9.36 -6.21 8.23
CA LYS A 27 9.50 -7.67 8.31
C LYS A 27 9.63 -8.24 6.90
N THR A 28 10.62 -9.09 6.71
CA THR A 28 10.77 -9.89 5.50
C THR A 28 10.55 -11.37 5.83
N PRO A 29 10.20 -12.20 4.85
CA PRO A 29 9.98 -13.62 5.09
C PRO A 29 11.20 -14.28 5.72
N ASP A 30 10.95 -15.14 6.69
CA ASP A 30 11.96 -15.95 7.37
C ASP A 30 11.31 -17.31 7.69
N GLU A 31 11.52 -18.29 6.81
CA GLU A 31 10.81 -19.57 6.85
C GLU A 31 10.81 -20.19 8.25
N PRO A 32 9.65 -20.69 8.72
CA PRO A 32 8.40 -20.90 7.98
C PRO A 32 7.48 -19.68 7.90
N SER A 33 7.88 -18.51 8.44
CA SER A 33 7.09 -17.29 8.35
C SER A 33 7.17 -16.69 6.96
N ARG A 34 6.02 -16.39 6.35
CA ARG A 34 5.92 -15.72 5.05
C ARG A 34 5.43 -14.29 5.18
N LEU A 35 5.37 -13.78 6.41
CA LEU A 35 4.89 -12.43 6.68
C LEU A 35 5.83 -11.39 6.11
N ILE A 36 5.23 -10.44 5.39
CA ILE A 36 5.89 -9.24 4.86
C ILE A 36 5.20 -8.05 5.48
N VAL A 37 5.95 -7.13 6.06
CA VAL A 37 5.43 -5.87 6.58
C VAL A 37 6.30 -4.74 6.08
N GLY A 38 5.69 -3.81 5.34
CA GLY A 38 6.31 -2.55 4.95
C GLY A 38 5.63 -1.39 5.65
N TYR A 39 6.39 -0.36 5.97
CA TYR A 39 5.84 0.92 6.40
C TYR A 39 5.98 1.90 5.25
N VAL A 40 4.86 2.42 4.76
CA VAL A 40 4.84 3.25 3.56
C VAL A 40 4.30 4.63 3.90
N ARG A 41 5.05 5.65 3.47
CA ARG A 41 4.69 7.07 3.66
C ARG A 41 4.46 7.68 2.29
N PHE A 42 3.27 8.21 2.08
CA PHE A 42 2.86 8.86 0.84
C PHE A 42 2.81 10.37 1.04
N THR A 43 3.46 11.13 0.18
CA THR A 43 3.25 12.57 0.11
C THR A 43 1.87 12.87 -0.49
N PRO A 44 1.29 14.09 -0.28
CA PRO A 44 0.01 14.43 -0.89
C PRO A 44 0.03 14.19 -2.40
N GLY A 45 -1.00 13.52 -2.91
CA GLY A 45 -1.11 13.16 -4.33
C GLY A 45 -0.48 11.84 -4.72
N ALA A 46 0.39 11.28 -3.89
CA ALA A 46 1.08 10.03 -4.20
C ALA A 46 0.14 8.82 -4.02
N ARG A 47 0.27 7.85 -4.92
CA ARG A 47 -0.53 6.62 -4.92
C ARG A 47 0.21 5.50 -5.63
N THR A 48 -0.20 4.27 -5.33
CA THR A 48 0.27 3.09 -6.05
C THR A 48 -0.39 3.01 -7.43
N ASN A 49 0.22 2.23 -8.31
CA ASN A 49 -0.50 1.69 -9.46
C ASN A 49 -1.61 0.73 -8.98
N TRP A 50 -2.50 0.35 -9.88
CA TRP A 50 -3.36 -0.80 -9.68
C TRP A 50 -2.51 -2.04 -9.43
N HIS A 51 -2.92 -2.88 -8.50
CA HIS A 51 -2.22 -4.13 -8.19
C HIS A 51 -3.12 -5.08 -7.41
N SER A 52 -2.67 -6.31 -7.27
CA SER A 52 -3.33 -7.33 -6.47
C SER A 52 -2.30 -8.17 -5.72
N HIS A 53 -2.76 -8.90 -4.73
CA HIS A 53 -1.93 -9.80 -3.92
C HIS A 53 -2.53 -11.20 -3.92
N ALA A 54 -1.69 -12.21 -4.14
CA ALA A 54 -2.14 -13.60 -4.24
C ALA A 54 -2.90 -14.07 -2.99
N LEU A 55 -2.50 -13.60 -1.80
CA LEU A 55 -3.10 -13.99 -0.51
C LEU A 55 -3.79 -12.82 0.21
N GLY A 56 -4.02 -11.72 -0.51
CA GLY A 56 -4.63 -10.53 0.06
C GLY A 56 -3.64 -9.64 0.80
N GLN A 57 -4.12 -8.49 1.26
CA GLN A 57 -3.31 -7.51 1.97
C GLN A 57 -4.11 -6.80 3.05
N THR A 58 -3.50 -6.59 4.19
CA THR A 58 -4.01 -5.73 5.26
C THR A 58 -3.26 -4.42 5.26
N LEU A 59 -3.99 -3.31 5.25
CA LEU A 59 -3.44 -1.96 5.40
C LEU A 59 -3.91 -1.39 6.72
N HIS A 60 -2.99 -0.86 7.51
CA HIS A 60 -3.31 -0.20 8.77
C HIS A 60 -2.77 1.23 8.75
N CYS A 61 -3.67 2.21 8.73
CA CYS A 61 -3.31 3.62 8.68
C CYS A 61 -2.81 4.11 10.04
N THR A 62 -1.68 4.78 10.05
CA THR A 62 -1.08 5.35 11.28
C THR A 62 -1.14 6.85 11.32
N ASP A 63 -1.06 7.53 10.16
CA ASP A 63 -1.01 8.97 10.06
C ASP A 63 -1.68 9.47 8.78
N GLY A 64 -2.21 10.69 8.84
CA GLY A 64 -2.74 11.38 7.68
C GLY A 64 -4.08 10.85 7.22
N ILE A 65 -4.39 11.05 5.93
CA ILE A 65 -5.63 10.60 5.30
C ILE A 65 -5.31 9.95 3.97
N GLY A 66 -5.76 8.72 3.79
CA GLY A 66 -5.52 7.95 2.57
C GLY A 66 -6.79 7.42 1.93
N LEU A 67 -6.61 6.87 0.76
CA LEU A 67 -7.67 6.25 -0.04
C LEU A 67 -7.26 4.84 -0.42
N VAL A 68 -8.24 3.94 -0.43
CA VAL A 68 -8.14 2.61 -1.07
C VAL A 68 -9.32 2.49 -2.00
N ALA A 69 -9.09 2.11 -3.25
CA ALA A 69 -10.15 2.00 -4.25
C ALA A 69 -10.05 0.70 -5.02
N THR A 70 -11.19 0.15 -5.42
CA THR A 70 -11.33 -1.07 -6.20
C THR A 70 -11.91 -0.78 -7.57
N ARG A 71 -11.84 -1.76 -8.50
CA ARG A 71 -12.25 -1.58 -9.90
C ARG A 71 -13.74 -1.25 -10.06
N ASP A 72 -14.58 -1.69 -9.12
CA ASP A 72 -16.01 -1.41 -9.15
C ASP A 72 -16.38 0.01 -8.71
N GLY A 73 -15.37 0.83 -8.39
CA GLY A 73 -15.57 2.21 -7.98
C GLY A 73 -15.78 2.42 -6.48
N ALA A 74 -15.68 1.37 -5.68
CA ALA A 74 -15.73 1.51 -4.23
C ALA A 74 -14.47 2.23 -3.74
N VAL A 75 -14.64 3.18 -2.82
CA VAL A 75 -13.56 3.96 -2.23
C VAL A 75 -13.71 3.98 -0.72
N ILE A 76 -12.64 3.60 -0.02
CA ILE A 76 -12.55 3.74 1.43
C ILE A 76 -11.57 4.87 1.73
N ARG A 77 -11.99 5.82 2.58
CA ARG A 77 -11.13 6.86 3.10
C ARG A 77 -10.59 6.41 4.45
N MET A 78 -9.27 6.16 4.50
CA MET A 78 -8.60 5.71 5.72
C MET A 78 -8.16 6.90 6.57
N ARG A 79 -8.36 6.77 7.88
CA ARG A 79 -7.84 7.68 8.92
C ARG A 79 -6.98 6.89 9.91
N PRO A 80 -6.16 7.55 10.72
CA PRO A 80 -5.34 6.86 11.72
C PRO A 80 -6.16 5.90 12.59
N GLY A 81 -5.71 4.65 12.66
CA GLY A 81 -6.38 3.56 13.35
C GLY A 81 -7.26 2.68 12.46
N ASP A 82 -7.60 3.12 11.26
CA ASP A 82 -8.40 2.31 10.35
C ASP A 82 -7.58 1.16 9.76
N THR A 83 -8.23 0.02 9.60
CA THR A 83 -7.66 -1.16 8.95
C THR A 83 -8.53 -1.55 7.76
N VAL A 84 -7.91 -1.72 6.61
CA VAL A 84 -8.59 -2.17 5.38
C VAL A 84 -8.01 -3.51 4.95
N TRP A 85 -8.90 -4.46 4.65
CA TRP A 85 -8.56 -5.76 4.10
C TRP A 85 -8.94 -5.80 2.62
N THR A 86 -7.96 -6.11 1.76
CA THR A 86 -8.20 -6.43 0.36
C THR A 86 -8.02 -7.94 0.17
N PRO A 87 -9.06 -8.67 -0.24
CA PRO A 87 -8.98 -10.13 -0.36
C PRO A 87 -8.05 -10.58 -1.48
N PRO A 88 -7.70 -11.90 -1.51
CA PRO A 88 -6.85 -12.45 -2.56
C PRO A 88 -7.33 -12.08 -3.96
N ALA A 89 -6.39 -11.65 -4.81
CA ALA A 89 -6.59 -11.32 -6.22
C ALA A 89 -7.45 -10.07 -6.50
N GLU A 90 -7.96 -9.37 -5.48
CA GLU A 90 -8.71 -8.13 -5.69
C GLU A 90 -7.79 -7.02 -6.17
N GLU A 91 -8.08 -6.46 -7.34
CA GLU A 91 -7.34 -5.34 -7.90
C GLU A 91 -7.75 -4.05 -7.20
N HIS A 92 -6.77 -3.35 -6.69
CA HIS A 92 -6.95 -2.12 -5.93
C HIS A 92 -5.75 -1.19 -6.09
N TRP A 93 -5.91 0.04 -5.64
CA TRP A 93 -4.82 0.97 -5.41
C TRP A 93 -5.03 1.67 -4.07
N HIS A 94 -3.96 2.19 -3.51
CA HIS A 94 -4.02 3.02 -2.30
C HIS A 94 -3.00 4.13 -2.35
N GLY A 95 -3.25 5.18 -1.56
CA GLY A 95 -2.38 6.34 -1.52
C GLY A 95 -2.91 7.44 -0.62
N ALA A 96 -2.23 8.58 -0.64
CA ALA A 96 -2.62 9.77 0.08
C ALA A 96 -3.74 10.51 -0.65
N THR A 97 -4.46 11.38 0.05
CA THR A 97 -5.38 12.33 -0.59
C THR A 97 -4.59 13.46 -1.25
N THR A 98 -5.27 14.30 -2.02
CA THR A 98 -4.63 15.45 -2.67
C THR A 98 -4.10 16.48 -1.66
N GLY A 99 -4.72 16.59 -0.50
CA GLY A 99 -4.39 17.62 0.49
C GLY A 99 -3.63 17.14 1.73
N ASN A 100 -3.43 15.82 1.88
CA ASN A 100 -2.81 15.27 3.10
C ASN A 100 -1.82 14.18 2.75
N MET A 101 -0.76 14.06 3.55
CA MET A 101 0.08 12.88 3.54
C MET A 101 -0.67 11.70 4.16
N MET A 102 -0.18 10.49 3.94
CA MET A 102 -0.71 9.29 4.59
C MET A 102 0.41 8.30 4.84
N CYS A 103 0.38 7.67 6.02
CA CYS A 103 1.27 6.57 6.36
C CYS A 103 0.46 5.35 6.76
N HIS A 104 0.89 4.18 6.31
CA HIS A 104 0.30 2.91 6.73
C HIS A 104 1.33 1.81 6.84
N PHE A 105 1.03 0.80 7.65
CA PHE A 105 1.64 -0.50 7.51
C PHE A 105 0.92 -1.26 6.39
N ALA A 106 1.69 -1.91 5.53
CA ALA A 106 1.20 -2.86 4.54
C ALA A 106 1.66 -4.26 4.96
N MET A 107 0.71 -5.14 5.21
CA MET A 107 0.95 -6.48 5.72
C MET A 107 0.38 -7.50 4.75
N LEU A 108 1.22 -8.42 4.29
CA LEU A 108 0.81 -9.47 3.38
C LEU A 108 1.66 -10.72 3.61
N GLU A 109 1.18 -11.83 3.07
CA GLU A 109 1.92 -13.08 3.07
C GLU A 109 2.49 -13.34 1.70
N GLY A 110 3.77 -13.72 1.64
CA GLY A 110 4.36 -14.22 0.41
C GLY A 110 3.75 -15.57 0.01
N ASP A 111 3.84 -15.91 -1.28
CA ASP A 111 3.30 -17.16 -1.82
C ASP A 111 4.27 -18.34 -1.70
N GLY A 112 5.44 -18.13 -1.10
CA GLY A 112 6.50 -19.13 -0.96
C GLY A 112 7.62 -19.00 -1.99
N THR A 113 7.42 -18.23 -3.07
CA THR A 113 8.43 -17.95 -4.11
C THR A 113 8.63 -16.47 -4.32
N SER A 114 7.61 -15.65 -4.06
CA SER A 114 7.63 -14.19 -4.22
C SER A 114 6.71 -13.56 -3.18
N ASP A 115 6.56 -12.23 -3.22
CA ASP A 115 5.58 -11.53 -2.38
C ASP A 115 4.14 -11.68 -2.90
N GLY A 116 3.95 -12.34 -4.06
CA GLY A 116 2.63 -12.58 -4.64
C GLY A 116 1.94 -11.35 -5.19
N THR A 117 2.64 -10.23 -5.35
CA THR A 117 2.07 -9.00 -5.87
C THR A 117 2.11 -8.98 -7.40
N THR A 118 0.97 -8.67 -8.02
CA THR A 118 0.86 -8.42 -9.46
C THR A 118 0.65 -6.93 -9.67
N TRP A 119 1.65 -6.26 -10.25
CA TRP A 119 1.59 -4.85 -10.57
C TRP A 119 0.95 -4.61 -11.93
N LEU A 120 0.07 -3.61 -12.00
CA LEU A 120 -0.71 -3.26 -13.18
C LEU A 120 -0.46 -1.79 -13.55
N GLU A 121 -1.39 -1.20 -14.30
CA GLU A 121 -1.23 0.16 -14.83
C GLU A 121 -1.33 1.25 -13.76
N PRO A 122 -0.77 2.45 -14.02
CA PRO A 122 -0.96 3.60 -13.14
C PRO A 122 -2.44 4.00 -13.04
N VAL A 123 -2.78 4.67 -11.94
CA VAL A 123 -4.08 5.30 -11.74
C VAL A 123 -4.07 6.68 -12.41
N PRO A 124 -4.85 6.90 -13.48
CA PRO A 124 -4.92 8.21 -14.13
C PRO A 124 -5.40 9.32 -13.19
N ASP A 125 -4.98 10.54 -13.46
CA ASP A 125 -5.32 11.68 -12.61
C ASP A 125 -6.84 11.89 -12.47
N ASP A 126 -7.62 11.68 -13.52
CA ASP A 126 -9.07 11.81 -13.47
C ASP A 126 -9.72 10.77 -12.54
N GLN A 127 -9.26 9.52 -12.57
CA GLN A 127 -9.73 8.50 -11.64
C GLN A 127 -9.35 8.83 -10.20
N TYR A 128 -8.11 9.27 -10.00
CA TYR A 128 -7.63 9.68 -8.68
C TYR A 128 -8.42 10.86 -8.12
N GLN A 129 -8.69 11.88 -8.94
CA GLN A 129 -9.48 13.04 -8.52
C GLN A 129 -10.92 12.64 -8.19
N THR A 130 -11.51 11.73 -8.95
CA THR A 130 -12.85 11.21 -8.67
C THR A 130 -12.89 10.51 -7.30
N ALA A 131 -11.90 9.69 -6.99
CA ALA A 131 -11.82 9.01 -5.70
C ALA A 131 -11.67 10.01 -4.53
N ASN A 132 -10.96 11.10 -4.73
CA ASN A 132 -10.77 12.13 -3.70
C ASN A 132 -12.06 12.87 -3.32
N LYS A 133 -13.07 12.86 -4.19
CA LYS A 133 -14.36 13.54 -3.95
C LYS A 133 -15.34 12.68 -3.14
N GLN A 134 -15.00 11.46 -2.87
CA GLN A 134 -15.89 10.51 -2.19
C GLN A 134 -15.71 10.47 -0.68
#